data_e890959e108bfa11ef814e194189f0f0
#
_entry.id   e890959e108bfa11ef814e194189f0f0
#
_cell.length_a   1.000
_cell.length_b   1.000
_cell.length_c   1.000
_cell.angle_alpha   90.00
_cell.angle_beta   90.00
_cell.angle_gamma   90.00
#
_symmetry.space_group_name_H-M   'P 1'
#
loop_
_entity.id
_entity.type
_entity.pdbx_description
1 polymer ?
#
loop_
_entity_poly.entity_id
_entity_poly.type
_entity_poly.pdbx_seq_one_letter_code
_entity_poly.pdbx_strand_id
1 'polypeptide(L)'
;MLAAAAFGQTPLVPPANVPYGISISPDNAKKIAAAAIAEARKNNWAMAVAVVDTAGILVYFERMPDTQLGSVQVAQDKAKSAALFRRPTKSFQDTVAGGGAGIRILGLTGAVPVEGGIPIIVDGKIIGAIGASGGSSDQDGNTAQAGANALK
;
A
#
# COMPACT_ATOMS: atom_id res chain seq x y z
N MET A 1 -31.35 24.71 22.84
CA MET A 1 -31.24 24.14 21.46
C MET A 1 -29.77 23.79 21.23
N LEU A 2 -29.42 22.52 21.34
CA LEU A 2 -28.08 22.04 20.98
C LEU A 2 -28.09 21.68 19.49
N ALA A 3 -27.29 22.37 18.69
CA ALA A 3 -27.06 21.99 17.30
C ALA A 3 -26.17 20.75 17.27
N ALA A 4 -26.70 19.64 16.81
CA ALA A 4 -25.92 18.44 16.51
C ALA A 4 -25.00 18.75 15.33
N ALA A 5 -23.69 18.79 15.56
CA ALA A 5 -22.71 18.83 14.49
C ALA A 5 -22.81 17.52 13.69
N ALA A 6 -23.34 17.59 12.48
CA ALA A 6 -23.26 16.49 11.55
C ALA A 6 -21.80 16.31 11.16
N PHE A 7 -21.15 15.27 11.69
CA PHE A 7 -19.86 14.80 11.17
C PHE A 7 -20.12 14.32 9.72
N GLY A 8 -19.73 15.16 8.77
CA GLY A 8 -19.78 14.83 7.36
C GLY A 8 -18.93 13.58 7.13
N GLN A 9 -19.57 12.43 6.92
CA GLN A 9 -18.90 11.27 6.37
C GLN A 9 -18.39 11.68 4.99
N THR A 10 -17.08 11.73 4.82
CA THR A 10 -16.48 11.84 3.49
C THR A 10 -17.05 10.68 2.68
N PRO A 11 -17.70 10.90 1.53
CA PRO A 11 -18.21 9.79 0.73
C PRO A 11 -17.04 8.84 0.48
N LEU A 12 -17.22 7.55 0.79
CA LEU A 12 -16.33 6.49 0.33
C LEU A 12 -16.33 6.58 -1.19
N VAL A 13 -15.32 7.25 -1.74
CA VAL A 13 -15.11 7.26 -3.20
C VAL A 13 -14.96 5.80 -3.59
N PRO A 14 -15.87 5.24 -4.40
CA PRO A 14 -15.68 3.89 -4.90
C PRO A 14 -14.27 3.82 -5.49
N PRO A 15 -13.52 2.74 -5.31
CA PRO A 15 -12.21 2.64 -5.91
C PRO A 15 -12.39 2.93 -7.40
N ALA A 16 -11.65 3.93 -7.88
CA ALA A 16 -11.61 4.19 -9.31
C ALA A 16 -11.36 2.85 -9.98
N ASN A 17 -12.16 2.51 -10.99
CA ASN A 17 -12.07 1.24 -11.68
C ASN A 17 -10.85 1.27 -12.61
N VAL A 18 -9.67 1.53 -12.00
CA VAL A 18 -8.40 1.66 -12.71
C VAL A 18 -8.07 0.31 -13.35
N PRO A 19 -7.97 0.23 -14.68
CA PRO A 19 -7.71 -1.02 -15.35
C PRO A 19 -6.28 -1.51 -15.09
N TYR A 20 -6.07 -2.81 -15.22
CA TYR A 20 -4.72 -3.36 -15.25
C TYR A 20 -4.04 -3.08 -16.60
N GLY A 21 -2.74 -2.77 -16.53
CA GLY A 21 -1.84 -2.65 -17.67
C GLY A 21 -0.89 -3.83 -17.76
N ILE A 22 0.18 -3.64 -18.54
CA ILE A 22 1.29 -4.59 -18.61
C ILE A 22 2.01 -4.59 -17.25
N SER A 23 2.32 -5.77 -16.74
CA SER A 23 3.01 -5.92 -15.45
C SER A 23 4.37 -5.24 -15.43
N ILE A 24 4.72 -4.69 -14.28
CA ILE A 24 5.98 -3.99 -14.03
C ILE A 24 7.20 -4.88 -14.34
N SER A 25 8.20 -4.31 -15.00
CA SER A 25 9.47 -4.99 -15.23
C SER A 25 10.33 -5.04 -13.94
N PRO A 26 11.27 -6.00 -13.83
CA PRO A 26 12.20 -6.05 -12.71
C PRO A 26 13.03 -4.78 -12.53
N ASP A 27 13.44 -4.12 -13.62
CA ASP A 27 14.21 -2.87 -13.54
C ASP A 27 13.38 -1.73 -12.97
N ASN A 28 12.14 -1.58 -13.38
CA ASN A 28 11.23 -0.60 -12.81
C ASN A 28 10.87 -0.94 -11.35
N ALA A 29 10.71 -2.21 -11.01
CA ALA A 29 10.48 -2.64 -9.63
C ALA A 29 11.65 -2.27 -8.72
N LYS A 30 12.90 -2.47 -9.17
CA LYS A 30 14.12 -2.02 -8.50
C LYS A 30 14.15 -0.51 -8.29
N LYS A 31 13.82 0.26 -9.32
CA LYS A 31 13.78 1.72 -9.26
C LYS A 31 12.78 2.22 -8.22
N ILE A 32 11.60 1.63 -8.20
CA ILE A 32 10.54 1.94 -7.22
C ILE A 32 10.99 1.62 -5.80
N ALA A 33 11.52 0.41 -5.59
CA ALA A 33 12.02 0.00 -4.29
C ALA A 33 13.16 0.90 -3.80
N ALA A 34 14.09 1.29 -4.68
CA ALA A 34 15.18 2.19 -4.33
C ALA A 34 14.68 3.57 -3.85
N ALA A 35 13.63 4.13 -4.48
CA ALA A 35 13.03 5.38 -4.05
C ALA A 35 12.35 5.25 -2.67
N ALA A 36 11.64 4.16 -2.43
CA ALA A 36 11.03 3.86 -1.13
C ALA A 36 12.10 3.72 -0.03
N ILE A 37 13.17 2.96 -0.29
CA ILE A 37 14.29 2.78 0.64
C ILE A 37 15.03 4.11 0.90
N ALA A 38 15.18 4.95 -0.10
CA ALA A 38 15.79 6.28 0.06
C ALA A 38 14.96 7.16 1.02
N GLU A 39 13.64 7.15 0.89
CA GLU A 39 12.73 7.86 1.80
C GLU A 39 12.82 7.31 3.23
N ALA A 40 12.83 5.99 3.38
CA ALA A 40 12.98 5.35 4.69
C ALA A 40 14.32 5.73 5.36
N ARG A 41 15.43 5.70 4.61
CA ARG A 41 16.76 6.10 5.13
C ARG A 41 16.80 7.55 5.56
N LYS A 42 16.22 8.45 4.77
CA LYS A 42 16.14 9.88 5.09
C LYS A 42 15.47 10.13 6.45
N ASN A 43 14.51 9.30 6.80
CA ASN A 43 13.74 9.44 8.04
C ASN A 43 14.21 8.50 9.16
N ASN A 44 15.31 7.75 8.96
CA ASN A 44 15.82 6.74 9.90
C ASN A 44 14.79 5.65 10.24
N TRP A 45 14.00 5.23 9.27
CA TRP A 45 13.08 4.10 9.39
C TRP A 45 13.69 2.83 8.83
N ALA A 46 13.60 1.72 9.58
CA ALA A 46 14.04 0.41 9.11
C ALA A 46 12.84 -0.33 8.47
N MET A 47 12.88 -0.52 7.16
CA MET A 47 11.75 -0.99 6.36
C MET A 47 12.09 -2.25 5.56
N ALA A 48 11.07 -3.09 5.37
CA ALA A 48 11.00 -4.07 4.29
C ALA A 48 10.12 -3.50 3.17
N VAL A 49 10.55 -3.63 1.93
CA VAL A 49 9.83 -3.15 0.74
C VAL A 49 9.67 -4.29 -0.25
N ALA A 50 8.43 -4.51 -0.68
CA ALA A 50 8.07 -5.50 -1.69
C ALA A 50 7.40 -4.82 -2.88
N VAL A 51 7.77 -5.21 -4.09
CA VAL A 51 7.09 -4.83 -5.33
C VAL A 51 6.54 -6.07 -5.99
N VAL A 52 5.26 -6.06 -6.31
CA VAL A 52 4.55 -7.16 -6.97
C VAL A 52 4.03 -6.74 -8.34
N ASP A 53 3.76 -7.71 -9.20
CA ASP A 53 3.11 -7.51 -10.49
C ASP A 53 1.58 -7.32 -10.35
N THR A 54 0.87 -7.25 -11.47
CA THR A 54 -0.59 -7.08 -11.50
C THR A 54 -1.36 -8.26 -10.90
N ALA A 55 -0.76 -9.45 -10.86
CA ALA A 55 -1.32 -10.64 -10.24
C ALA A 55 -0.95 -10.79 -8.75
N GLY A 56 -0.21 -9.82 -8.20
CA GLY A 56 0.26 -9.87 -6.81
C GLY A 56 1.45 -10.80 -6.59
N ILE A 57 2.15 -11.19 -7.66
CA ILE A 57 3.35 -12.05 -7.59
C ILE A 57 4.57 -11.17 -7.35
N LEU A 58 5.45 -11.60 -6.42
CA LEU A 58 6.64 -10.86 -6.05
C LEU A 58 7.61 -10.71 -7.24
N VAL A 59 8.01 -9.47 -7.54
CA VAL A 59 8.99 -9.12 -8.57
C VAL A 59 10.31 -8.67 -7.94
N TYR A 60 10.24 -7.87 -6.86
CA TYR A 60 11.43 -7.39 -6.15
C TYR A 60 11.14 -7.24 -4.66
N PHE A 61 12.16 -7.54 -3.85
CA PHE A 61 12.08 -7.39 -2.39
C PHE A 61 13.43 -6.90 -1.83
N GLU A 62 13.35 -5.97 -0.89
CA GLU A 62 14.51 -5.52 -0.12
C GLU A 62 14.14 -5.35 1.36
N ARG A 63 15.00 -5.87 2.25
CA ARG A 63 14.89 -5.65 3.68
C ARG A 63 16.09 -4.85 4.17
N MET A 64 15.84 -3.70 4.77
CA MET A 64 16.89 -2.90 5.41
C MET A 64 17.42 -3.62 6.67
N PRO A 65 18.67 -3.34 7.08
CA PRO A 65 19.16 -3.76 8.39
C PRO A 65 18.20 -3.32 9.51
N ASP A 66 18.13 -4.09 10.57
CA ASP A 66 17.33 -3.82 11.78
C ASP A 66 15.80 -3.79 11.57
N THR A 67 15.31 -4.11 10.37
CA THR A 67 13.87 -4.27 10.15
C THR A 67 13.35 -5.49 10.92
N GLN A 68 12.26 -5.32 11.66
CA GLN A 68 11.59 -6.42 12.36
C GLN A 68 11.23 -7.56 11.41
N LEU A 69 11.40 -8.81 11.85
CA LEU A 69 11.26 -9.98 10.97
C LEU A 69 9.85 -10.15 10.40
N GLY A 70 8.81 -9.84 11.19
CA GLY A 70 7.43 -9.90 10.73
C GLY A 70 7.13 -9.02 9.52
N SER A 71 7.85 -7.90 9.36
CA SER A 71 7.66 -6.97 8.24
C SER A 71 8.02 -7.56 6.87
N VAL A 72 8.81 -8.64 6.83
CA VAL A 72 9.14 -9.35 5.58
C VAL A 72 7.87 -9.85 4.89
N GLN A 73 7.00 -10.51 5.63
CA GLN A 73 5.75 -11.02 5.09
C GLN A 73 4.71 -9.91 4.94
N VAL A 74 4.60 -9.02 5.93
CA VAL A 74 3.61 -7.93 5.92
C VAL A 74 3.80 -7.00 4.73
N ALA A 75 5.02 -6.65 4.34
CA ALA A 75 5.27 -5.83 3.15
C ALA A 75 4.74 -6.50 1.87
N GLN A 76 4.96 -7.80 1.73
CA GLN A 76 4.45 -8.58 0.58
C GLN A 76 2.92 -8.65 0.58
N ASP A 77 2.29 -8.90 1.73
CA ASP A 77 0.84 -8.99 1.85
C ASP A 77 0.17 -7.65 1.56
N LYS A 78 0.74 -6.54 2.02
CA LYS A 78 0.27 -5.18 1.67
C LYS A 78 0.38 -4.90 0.17
N ALA A 79 1.50 -5.23 -0.46
CA ALA A 79 1.67 -5.06 -1.90
C ALA A 79 0.65 -5.89 -2.67
N LYS A 80 0.51 -7.18 -2.34
CA LYS A 80 -0.46 -8.09 -2.96
C LYS A 80 -1.89 -7.60 -2.79
N SER A 81 -2.27 -7.17 -1.59
CA SER A 81 -3.59 -6.61 -1.32
C SER A 81 -3.86 -5.38 -2.20
N ALA A 82 -2.90 -4.45 -2.30
CA ALA A 82 -3.05 -3.26 -3.11
C ALA A 82 -3.21 -3.58 -4.61
N ALA A 83 -2.45 -4.54 -5.14
CA ALA A 83 -2.55 -4.98 -6.54
C ALA A 83 -3.91 -5.62 -6.83
N LEU A 84 -4.31 -6.61 -6.05
CA LEU A 84 -5.50 -7.42 -6.32
C LEU A 84 -6.81 -6.65 -6.09
N PHE A 85 -6.85 -5.75 -5.11
CA PHE A 85 -8.03 -4.93 -4.82
C PHE A 85 -7.99 -3.54 -5.47
N ARG A 86 -6.94 -3.22 -6.23
CA ARG A 86 -6.77 -1.98 -7.00
C ARG A 86 -6.96 -0.70 -6.19
N ARG A 87 -6.48 -0.72 -4.93
CA ARG A 87 -6.59 0.41 -4.00
C ARG A 87 -5.50 0.38 -2.95
N PRO A 88 -5.14 1.53 -2.38
CA PRO A 88 -4.25 1.56 -1.21
C PRO A 88 -4.85 0.76 -0.05
N THR A 89 -4.00 0.05 0.70
CA THR A 89 -4.45 -0.70 1.89
C THR A 89 -4.99 0.22 2.98
N LYS A 90 -4.61 1.51 2.97
CA LYS A 90 -5.21 2.54 3.80
C LYS A 90 -6.73 2.60 3.67
N SER A 91 -7.28 2.37 2.48
CA SER A 91 -8.74 2.36 2.28
C SER A 91 -9.43 1.29 3.13
N PHE A 92 -8.80 0.14 3.30
CA PHE A 92 -9.32 -0.91 4.18
C PHE A 92 -9.15 -0.55 5.65
N GLN A 93 -7.99 0.01 6.03
CA GLN A 93 -7.73 0.50 7.38
C GLN A 93 -8.81 1.50 7.82
N ASP A 94 -9.08 2.51 6.99
CA ASP A 94 -10.05 3.55 7.28
C ASP A 94 -11.48 2.99 7.36
N THR A 95 -11.81 2.03 6.49
CA THR A 95 -13.11 1.34 6.52
C THR A 95 -13.31 0.56 7.82
N VAL A 96 -12.31 -0.18 8.27
CA VAL A 96 -12.37 -0.92 9.55
C VAL A 96 -12.44 0.05 10.73
N ALA A 97 -11.65 1.13 10.71
CA ALA A 97 -11.64 2.14 11.76
C ALA A 97 -12.99 2.85 11.92
N GLY A 98 -13.77 2.95 10.83
CA GLY A 98 -15.14 3.48 10.86
C GLY A 98 -16.15 2.59 11.57
N GLY A 99 -15.83 1.34 11.85
CA GLY A 99 -16.69 0.39 12.55
C GLY A 99 -17.92 -0.05 11.74
N GLY A 100 -18.94 -0.53 12.44
CA GLY A 100 -20.20 -0.97 11.82
C GLY A 100 -19.97 -2.04 10.74
N ALA A 101 -20.59 -1.86 9.56
CA ALA A 101 -20.44 -2.78 8.44
C ALA A 101 -19.00 -2.85 7.89
N GLY A 102 -18.14 -1.86 8.17
CA GLY A 102 -16.73 -1.85 7.76
C GLY A 102 -15.91 -2.98 8.37
N ILE A 103 -16.31 -3.49 9.53
CA ILE A 103 -15.61 -4.60 10.22
C ILE A 103 -15.56 -5.87 9.36
N ARG A 104 -16.51 -6.07 8.45
CA ARG A 104 -16.51 -7.24 7.55
C ARG A 104 -15.28 -7.35 6.66
N ILE A 105 -14.51 -6.26 6.47
CA ILE A 105 -13.22 -6.29 5.76
C ILE A 105 -12.25 -7.27 6.40
N LEU A 106 -12.32 -7.48 7.71
CA LEU A 106 -11.49 -8.47 8.43
C LEU A 106 -11.75 -9.91 7.96
N GLY A 107 -12.91 -10.20 7.41
CA GLY A 107 -13.26 -11.49 6.80
C GLY A 107 -12.99 -11.57 5.29
N LEU A 108 -12.51 -10.50 4.65
CA LEU A 108 -12.23 -10.47 3.22
C LEU A 108 -10.83 -11.04 2.95
N THR A 109 -10.77 -12.26 2.43
CA THR A 109 -9.51 -12.96 2.16
C THR A 109 -8.57 -12.14 1.28
N GLY A 110 -7.36 -11.90 1.77
CA GLY A 110 -6.33 -11.17 1.04
C GLY A 110 -6.38 -9.64 1.20
N ALA A 111 -7.42 -9.09 1.82
CA ALA A 111 -7.44 -7.67 2.18
C ALA A 111 -6.59 -7.45 3.45
N VAL A 112 -5.67 -6.49 3.37
CA VAL A 112 -4.80 -6.10 4.50
C VAL A 112 -5.25 -4.72 4.99
N PRO A 113 -5.94 -4.61 6.15
CA PRO A 113 -6.45 -3.34 6.64
C PRO A 113 -5.40 -2.55 7.44
N VAL A 114 -4.20 -2.45 6.90
CA VAL A 114 -3.07 -1.70 7.47
C VAL A 114 -2.37 -0.94 6.36
N GLU A 115 -2.23 0.36 6.51
CA GLU A 115 -1.60 1.25 5.53
C GLU A 115 -0.17 0.82 5.19
N GLY A 116 0.25 1.06 3.94
CA GLY A 116 1.59 0.77 3.44
C GLY A 116 1.61 -0.04 2.13
N GLY A 117 0.45 -0.45 1.60
CA GLY A 117 0.32 -1.02 0.27
C GLY A 117 -0.28 -0.02 -0.71
N ILE A 118 0.36 0.23 -1.87
CA ILE A 118 -0.07 1.24 -2.85
C ILE A 118 0.03 0.69 -4.26
N PRO A 119 -1.04 0.78 -5.10
CA PRO A 119 -0.97 0.45 -6.50
C PRO A 119 0.01 1.37 -7.25
N ILE A 120 0.78 0.81 -8.16
CA ILE A 120 1.65 1.55 -9.06
C ILE A 120 0.87 1.80 -10.35
N ILE A 121 0.61 3.08 -10.63
CA ILE A 121 -0.22 3.51 -11.76
C ILE A 121 0.65 4.29 -12.75
N VAL A 122 0.70 3.81 -14.00
CA VAL A 122 1.38 4.46 -15.12
C VAL A 122 0.39 4.56 -16.29
N ASP A 123 0.28 5.72 -16.89
CA ASP A 123 -0.65 6.00 -18.00
C ASP A 123 -2.09 5.55 -17.69
N GLY A 124 -2.54 5.79 -16.46
CA GLY A 124 -3.89 5.44 -16.01
C GLY A 124 -4.16 3.95 -15.80
N LYS A 125 -3.12 3.10 -15.79
CA LYS A 125 -3.23 1.65 -15.62
C LYS A 125 -2.37 1.15 -14.46
N ILE A 126 -2.89 0.19 -13.72
CA ILE A 126 -2.14 -0.48 -12.67
C ILE A 126 -1.16 -1.47 -13.33
N ILE A 127 0.14 -1.30 -13.06
CA ILE A 127 1.19 -2.19 -13.56
C ILE A 127 1.75 -3.10 -12.47
N GLY A 128 1.34 -2.91 -11.24
CA GLY A 128 1.77 -3.66 -10.06
C GLY A 128 1.42 -2.89 -8.79
N ALA A 129 2.04 -3.24 -7.69
CA ALA A 129 1.92 -2.53 -6.43
C ALA A 129 3.19 -2.62 -5.61
N ILE A 130 3.36 -1.66 -4.70
CA ILE A 130 4.41 -1.65 -3.69
C ILE A 130 3.79 -1.82 -2.30
N GLY A 131 4.51 -2.51 -1.42
CA GLY A 131 4.21 -2.62 0.00
C GLY A 131 5.42 -2.30 0.84
N ALA A 132 5.23 -1.52 1.89
CA ALA A 132 6.25 -1.23 2.88
C ALA A 132 5.77 -1.59 4.28
N SER A 133 6.69 -2.06 5.11
CA SER A 133 6.43 -2.41 6.50
C SER A 133 7.70 -2.31 7.34
N GLY A 134 7.58 -1.79 8.55
CA GLY A 134 8.70 -1.68 9.49
C GLY A 134 8.48 -0.62 10.56
N GLY A 135 7.66 0.38 10.28
CA GLY A 135 7.34 1.48 11.17
C GLY A 135 5.87 1.51 11.61
N SER A 136 5.39 2.71 11.90
CA SER A 136 3.95 2.96 12.06
C SER A 136 3.27 2.87 10.69
N SER A 137 1.94 2.73 10.70
CA SER A 137 1.16 2.69 9.45
C SER A 137 1.43 3.89 8.55
N ASP A 138 1.52 5.09 9.12
CA ASP A 138 1.80 6.32 8.37
C ASP A 138 3.22 6.30 7.77
N GLN A 139 4.22 5.81 8.50
CA GLN A 139 5.60 5.68 8.00
C GLN A 139 5.68 4.67 6.87
N ASP A 140 4.99 3.55 7.00
CA ASP A 140 4.87 2.52 5.96
C ASP A 140 4.21 3.12 4.70
N GLY A 141 3.11 3.88 4.89
CA GLY A 141 2.39 4.57 3.82
C GLY A 141 3.27 5.58 3.08
N ASN A 142 3.99 6.44 3.81
CA ASN A 142 4.89 7.44 3.24
C ASN A 142 6.03 6.78 2.45
N THR A 143 6.61 5.71 2.99
CA THR A 143 7.66 4.94 2.32
C THR A 143 7.15 4.35 1.00
N ALA A 144 6.00 3.68 1.03
CA ALA A 144 5.40 3.09 -0.17
C ALA A 144 5.01 4.16 -1.21
N GLN A 145 4.49 5.31 -0.77
CA GLN A 145 4.12 6.40 -1.67
C GLN A 145 5.31 7.00 -2.40
N ALA A 146 6.45 7.17 -1.71
CA ALA A 146 7.69 7.63 -2.33
C ALA A 146 8.12 6.68 -3.47
N GLY A 147 8.02 5.38 -3.25
CA GLY A 147 8.26 4.37 -4.29
C GLY A 147 7.27 4.50 -5.45
N ALA A 148 5.96 4.50 -5.16
CA ALA A 148 4.91 4.55 -6.19
C ALA A 148 5.02 5.80 -7.09
N ASN A 149 5.59 6.90 -6.59
CA ASN A 149 5.78 8.13 -7.35
C ASN A 149 7.00 8.09 -8.30
N ALA A 150 7.89 7.12 -8.17
CA ALA A 150 9.18 7.11 -8.89
C ALA A 150 9.07 6.84 -10.41
N LEU A 151 7.91 6.40 -10.89
CA LEU A 151 7.63 6.19 -12.33
C LEU A 151 6.59 7.18 -12.90
N LYS A 152 6.20 8.19 -12.16
CA LYS A 152 5.28 9.25 -12.63
C LYS A 152 6.02 10.29 -13.43
#